data_740b7da6d25a2692a4d93bf32e77d442
#
_entry.id   740b7da6d25a2692a4d93bf32e77d442
#
_cell.length_a   1.000
_cell.length_b   1.000
_cell.length_c   1.000
_cell.angle_alpha   90.00
_cell.angle_beta   90.00
_cell.angle_gamma   90.00
#
_symmetry.space_group_name_H-M   'P 1'
#
loop_
_entity.id
_entity.type
_entity.pdbx_description
1 polymer ?
#
loop_
_entity_poly.entity_id
_entity_poly.type
_entity_poly.pdbx_seq_one_letter_code
_entity_poly.pdbx_strand_id
1 'polypeptide(L)'
;LQARLQVNGFRLPPVGDEKVGREKRPRLLPAYRFPDWHVCPKCNLLQRSRFWSSEIGKPELWCPSCSSGRGSRIRKVYAVPVRFIVTCPAGHLQDFPWMSWPKHAEACSRKKPLKLIGEGAGLKGLKVHCTECKSERDLDGALSPGALGKISCDGRSPWLRKQPEPCNHQPVAIQRGASNAYFPVIESALDVPPFGGSFRDMLEDFWPDIIALDDRAQLPDFVRKRILPVWPEPDTKPEDLTARILTLLTMLDNKAGDLRPNEHLMLCSGGPDGEEFPEFQISPQGIPSDLKGVLDRVVSVERLREVRALKAFTRLSPVEA
;
A
#
# COMPACT_ATOMS: atom_id res chain seq x y z
N LEU A 1 9.84 -7.90 13.94
CA LEU A 1 9.75 -6.70 13.09
C LEU A 1 9.94 -5.42 13.91
N GLN A 2 9.33 -5.27 15.08
CA GLN A 2 9.48 -4.12 15.98
C GLN A 2 10.95 -3.89 16.37
N ALA A 3 11.66 -4.93 16.81
CA ALA A 3 13.07 -4.87 17.16
C ALA A 3 13.95 -4.50 15.95
N ARG A 4 13.66 -5.07 14.79
CA ARG A 4 14.38 -4.76 13.53
C ARG A 4 14.22 -3.31 13.09
N LEU A 5 13.05 -2.73 13.30
CA LEU A 5 12.76 -1.34 12.96
C LEU A 5 13.14 -0.35 14.07
N GLN A 6 13.55 -0.84 15.23
CA GLN A 6 13.88 -0.04 16.42
C GLN A 6 12.74 0.94 16.81
N VAL A 7 11.50 0.45 16.77
CA VAL A 7 10.32 1.22 17.14
C VAL A 7 9.68 0.65 18.40
N ASN A 8 9.00 1.49 19.18
CA ASN A 8 8.34 1.08 20.42
C ASN A 8 7.00 0.37 20.18
N GLY A 9 6.50 0.36 18.96
CA GLY A 9 5.26 -0.30 18.58
C GLY A 9 4.77 0.11 17.20
N PHE A 10 3.66 -0.48 16.79
CA PHE A 10 2.96 -0.18 15.53
C PHE A 10 1.61 0.45 15.84
N ARG A 11 1.10 1.20 14.89
CA ARG A 11 -0.25 1.75 14.93
C ARG A 11 -1.00 1.32 13.68
N LEU A 12 -2.22 0.89 13.85
CA LEU A 12 -3.14 0.76 12.74
C LEU A 12 -3.60 2.15 12.27
N PRO A 13 -3.83 2.34 10.98
CA PRO A 13 -4.50 3.55 10.50
C PRO A 13 -5.84 3.71 11.22
N PRO A 14 -6.22 4.93 11.61
CA PRO A 14 -7.51 5.14 12.23
C PRO A 14 -8.61 4.76 11.24
N VAL A 15 -9.42 3.77 11.60
CA VAL A 15 -10.60 3.35 10.85
C VAL A 15 -11.80 4.07 11.44
N GLY A 16 -12.62 4.68 10.58
CA GLY A 16 -13.86 5.29 11.04
C GLY A 16 -14.82 4.21 11.52
N ASP A 17 -15.15 4.24 12.79
CA ASP A 17 -16.15 3.34 13.35
C ASP A 17 -17.54 3.88 13.03
N GLU A 18 -18.33 3.18 12.22
CA GLU A 18 -19.68 3.58 11.83
C GLU A 18 -20.69 3.59 13.00
N LYS A 19 -20.29 3.09 14.17
CA LYS A 19 -21.16 2.88 15.34
C LYS A 19 -20.91 3.82 16.50
N VAL A 20 -19.97 4.74 16.45
CA VAL A 20 -19.72 5.67 17.55
C VAL A 20 -20.61 6.90 17.43
N GLY A 21 -21.49 7.06 18.42
CA GLY A 21 -22.51 8.07 18.48
C GLY A 21 -22.05 9.52 18.32
N ARG A 22 -23.01 10.38 18.18
CA ARG A 22 -23.12 11.80 17.73
C ARG A 22 -21.96 12.78 17.97
N GLU A 23 -20.92 12.49 18.74
CA GLU A 23 -19.94 13.52 19.13
C GLU A 23 -18.46 13.26 18.75
N LYS A 24 -18.10 12.10 18.24
CA LYS A 24 -16.71 11.84 17.83
C LYS A 24 -16.65 11.66 16.32
N ARG A 25 -16.26 12.72 15.61
CA ARG A 25 -15.86 12.58 14.21
C ARG A 25 -14.75 11.53 14.13
N PRO A 26 -14.92 10.45 13.33
CA PRO A 26 -13.88 9.44 13.21
C PRO A 26 -12.58 10.10 12.75
N ARG A 27 -11.49 9.83 13.45
CA ARG A 27 -10.16 10.28 13.03
C ARG A 27 -9.76 9.45 11.81
N LEU A 28 -10.08 9.95 10.65
CA LEU A 28 -9.65 9.32 9.40
C LEU A 28 -8.24 9.77 9.05
N LEU A 29 -7.47 8.88 8.44
CA LEU A 29 -6.18 9.24 7.87
C LEU A 29 -6.43 10.17 6.67
N PRO A 30 -6.01 11.45 6.71
CA PRO A 30 -6.21 12.34 5.58
C PRO A 30 -5.34 11.89 4.40
N ALA A 31 -5.94 11.79 3.22
CA ALA A 31 -5.25 11.47 1.99
C ALA A 31 -5.57 12.51 0.92
N TYR A 32 -4.57 12.81 0.10
CA TYR A 32 -4.72 13.67 -1.06
C TYR A 32 -4.75 12.83 -2.33
N ARG A 33 -5.69 13.19 -3.20
CA ARG A 33 -5.77 12.56 -4.52
C ARG A 33 -4.66 13.09 -5.40
N PHE A 34 -3.78 12.20 -5.84
CA PHE A 34 -2.73 12.48 -6.80
C PHE A 34 -2.48 11.25 -7.68
N PRO A 35 -2.36 11.38 -9.00
CA PRO A 35 -2.59 12.62 -9.77
C PRO A 35 -4.05 13.10 -9.73
N ASP A 36 -4.28 14.40 -9.99
CA ASP A 36 -5.64 14.99 -10.03
C ASP A 36 -6.38 14.65 -11.33
N TRP A 37 -5.66 14.26 -12.37
CA TRP A 37 -6.23 13.92 -13.67
C TRP A 37 -6.60 12.45 -13.80
N HIS A 38 -7.77 12.21 -14.41
CA HIS A 38 -8.32 10.86 -14.62
C HIS A 38 -8.84 10.72 -16.04
N VAL A 39 -8.92 9.49 -16.52
CA VAL A 39 -9.43 9.13 -17.84
C VAL A 39 -10.58 8.12 -17.72
N CYS A 40 -11.60 8.28 -18.55
CA CYS A 40 -12.66 7.29 -18.68
C CYS A 40 -12.21 6.19 -19.64
N PRO A 41 -12.20 4.92 -19.24
CA PRO A 41 -11.80 3.82 -20.12
C PRO A 41 -12.77 3.56 -21.29
N LYS A 42 -14.01 4.12 -21.22
CA LYS A 42 -15.03 3.91 -22.26
C LYS A 42 -15.06 5.03 -23.32
N CYS A 43 -15.02 6.30 -22.89
CA CYS A 43 -15.12 7.43 -23.82
C CYS A 43 -13.84 8.25 -23.94
N ASN A 44 -12.77 7.82 -23.27
CA ASN A 44 -11.46 8.45 -23.28
C ASN A 44 -11.44 9.89 -22.72
N LEU A 45 -12.53 10.34 -22.09
CA LEU A 45 -12.62 11.66 -21.47
C LEU A 45 -11.50 11.82 -20.46
N LEU A 46 -10.70 12.90 -20.58
CA LEU A 46 -9.57 13.22 -19.72
C LEU A 46 -9.84 14.57 -19.03
N GLN A 47 -9.95 14.56 -17.72
CA GLN A 47 -10.22 15.76 -16.93
C GLN A 47 -9.79 15.60 -15.46
N ARG A 48 -9.80 16.71 -14.72
CA ARG A 48 -9.46 16.74 -13.29
C ARG A 48 -10.54 16.07 -12.44
N SER A 49 -10.13 15.58 -11.27
CA SER A 49 -10.96 14.83 -10.32
C SER A 49 -12.28 15.54 -9.99
N ARG A 50 -12.28 16.86 -9.83
CA ARG A 50 -13.45 17.67 -9.50
C ARG A 50 -14.59 17.66 -10.53
N PHE A 51 -14.33 17.20 -11.75
CA PHE A 51 -15.34 17.15 -12.83
C PHE A 51 -15.96 15.76 -13.04
N TRP A 52 -15.54 14.79 -12.24
CA TRP A 52 -16.13 13.46 -12.23
C TRP A 52 -17.24 13.37 -11.20
N SER A 53 -18.16 12.45 -11.43
CA SER A 53 -19.14 12.10 -10.42
C SER A 53 -18.47 11.33 -9.28
N SER A 54 -18.88 11.62 -8.04
CA SER A 54 -18.35 10.97 -6.84
C SER A 54 -19.46 10.84 -5.80
N GLU A 55 -19.21 10.03 -4.80
CA GLU A 55 -20.07 9.87 -3.63
C GLU A 55 -19.30 10.35 -2.40
N ILE A 56 -20.00 11.10 -1.53
CA ILE A 56 -19.36 11.65 -0.33
C ILE A 56 -18.82 10.52 0.53
N GLY A 57 -17.58 10.65 0.96
CA GLY A 57 -16.90 9.65 1.80
C GLY A 57 -16.31 8.46 1.03
N LYS A 58 -16.50 8.39 -0.30
CA LYS A 58 -15.91 7.33 -1.14
C LYS A 58 -14.82 7.88 -2.07
N PRO A 59 -13.72 7.16 -2.25
CA PRO A 59 -12.60 7.62 -3.08
C PRO A 59 -12.85 7.44 -4.58
N GLU A 60 -13.83 6.66 -4.99
CA GLU A 60 -14.08 6.32 -6.39
C GLU A 60 -14.69 7.49 -7.17
N LEU A 61 -14.21 7.66 -8.39
CA LEU A 61 -14.74 8.59 -9.36
C LEU A 61 -15.33 7.82 -10.55
N TRP A 62 -16.44 8.29 -11.11
CA TRP A 62 -17.01 7.65 -12.31
C TRP A 62 -17.43 8.68 -13.36
N CYS A 63 -17.45 8.22 -14.60
CA CYS A 63 -17.80 9.04 -15.75
C CYS A 63 -19.31 9.33 -15.75
N PRO A 64 -19.73 10.61 -15.69
CA PRO A 64 -21.14 10.95 -15.71
C PRO A 64 -21.81 10.60 -17.05
N SER A 65 -21.08 10.69 -18.15
CA SER A 65 -21.62 10.42 -19.50
C SER A 65 -21.71 8.93 -19.85
N CYS A 66 -20.88 8.09 -19.24
CA CYS A 66 -20.81 6.65 -19.54
C CYS A 66 -21.52 5.78 -18.52
N SER A 67 -21.81 6.33 -17.35
CA SER A 67 -22.56 5.64 -16.30
C SER A 67 -24.06 5.77 -16.57
N SER A 68 -24.82 4.72 -16.32
CA SER A 68 -26.26 4.66 -16.61
C SER A 68 -27.02 4.09 -15.45
N GLY A 69 -28.27 4.49 -15.29
CA GLY A 69 -29.17 4.07 -14.22
C GLY A 69 -29.57 5.22 -13.30
N ARG A 70 -30.44 4.96 -12.32
CA ARG A 70 -30.93 5.92 -11.33
C ARG A 70 -30.85 5.38 -9.92
N GLY A 71 -30.56 6.25 -8.96
CA GLY A 71 -30.49 5.90 -7.54
C GLY A 71 -29.41 4.83 -7.25
N SER A 72 -29.74 3.84 -6.47
CA SER A 72 -28.85 2.75 -6.07
C SER A 72 -28.47 1.75 -7.18
N ARG A 73 -29.14 1.82 -8.34
CA ARG A 73 -28.90 0.91 -9.48
C ARG A 73 -28.08 1.55 -10.60
N ILE A 74 -27.19 2.49 -10.28
CA ILE A 74 -26.29 3.08 -11.26
C ILE A 74 -25.17 2.08 -11.61
N ARG A 75 -25.09 1.71 -12.89
CA ARG A 75 -23.91 1.00 -13.44
C ARG A 75 -22.81 2.01 -13.70
N LYS A 76 -21.88 2.10 -12.76
CA LYS A 76 -20.77 3.07 -12.77
C LYS A 76 -19.65 2.63 -13.73
N VAL A 77 -19.17 3.55 -14.57
CA VAL A 77 -17.93 3.40 -15.32
C VAL A 77 -16.87 4.22 -14.60
N TYR A 78 -16.02 3.54 -13.86
CA TYR A 78 -15.03 4.18 -13.02
C TYR A 78 -13.93 4.85 -13.84
N ALA A 79 -13.56 6.06 -13.43
CA ALA A 79 -12.44 6.79 -13.98
C ALA A 79 -11.12 6.26 -13.43
N VAL A 80 -10.12 6.16 -14.30
CA VAL A 80 -8.79 5.64 -13.96
C VAL A 80 -7.81 6.80 -13.83
N PRO A 81 -7.00 6.87 -12.77
CA PRO A 81 -5.95 7.89 -12.67
C PRO A 81 -4.96 7.77 -13.83
N VAL A 82 -4.52 8.90 -14.37
CA VAL A 82 -3.51 8.93 -15.43
C VAL A 82 -2.19 8.30 -14.99
N ARG A 83 -1.41 7.79 -15.96
CA ARG A 83 -0.13 7.14 -15.68
C ARG A 83 1.04 8.13 -15.59
N PHE A 84 0.91 9.32 -16.20
CA PHE A 84 2.00 10.28 -16.33
C PHE A 84 1.88 11.35 -15.28
N ILE A 85 2.99 11.62 -14.62
CA ILE A 85 3.19 12.69 -13.66
C ILE A 85 4.49 13.41 -14.00
N VAL A 86 4.79 14.48 -13.30
CA VAL A 86 6.01 15.24 -13.49
C VAL A 86 6.75 15.34 -12.17
N THR A 87 8.06 15.19 -12.20
CA THR A 87 8.94 15.33 -11.04
C THR A 87 10.12 16.21 -11.38
N CYS A 88 10.79 16.73 -10.36
CA CYS A 88 12.05 17.47 -10.51
C CYS A 88 13.14 16.89 -9.58
N PRO A 89 14.42 17.27 -9.75
CA PRO A 89 15.52 16.82 -8.88
C PRO A 89 15.28 17.09 -7.39
N ALA A 90 14.60 18.19 -7.03
CA ALA A 90 14.27 18.51 -5.65
C ALA A 90 13.15 17.65 -5.04
N GLY A 91 12.50 16.78 -5.81
CA GLY A 91 11.48 15.85 -5.32
C GLY A 91 10.04 16.34 -5.39
N HIS A 92 9.81 17.50 -5.95
CA HIS A 92 8.46 17.96 -6.18
C HIS A 92 7.72 17.07 -7.18
N LEU A 93 6.44 16.86 -6.98
CA LEU A 93 5.55 16.14 -7.89
C LEU A 93 4.41 17.05 -8.32
N GLN A 94 4.10 17.02 -9.61
CA GLN A 94 2.97 17.73 -10.19
C GLN A 94 2.30 16.90 -11.27
N ASP A 95 1.06 17.26 -11.61
CA ASP A 95 0.36 16.62 -12.72
C ASP A 95 1.10 16.90 -14.05
N PHE A 96 1.05 15.94 -14.96
CA PHE A 96 1.48 16.17 -16.33
C PHE A 96 0.66 17.35 -16.91
N PRO A 97 1.26 18.24 -17.70
CA PRO A 97 0.62 19.46 -18.19
C PRO A 97 -0.37 19.19 -19.33
N TRP A 98 -1.36 18.33 -19.05
CA TRP A 98 -2.33 17.83 -20.01
C TRP A 98 -2.95 18.94 -20.84
N MET A 99 -3.31 20.05 -20.20
CA MET A 99 -3.99 21.16 -20.89
C MET A 99 -3.06 21.96 -21.81
N SER A 100 -1.78 22.00 -21.52
CA SER A 100 -0.79 22.71 -22.32
C SER A 100 -0.09 21.80 -23.34
N TRP A 101 -0.28 20.49 -23.24
CA TRP A 101 0.43 19.53 -24.08
C TRP A 101 0.00 19.59 -25.56
N PRO A 102 -1.29 19.63 -25.93
CA PRO A 102 -1.69 19.89 -27.31
C PRO A 102 -1.33 21.34 -27.71
N LYS A 103 -0.89 21.55 -28.93
CA LYS A 103 -0.71 22.89 -29.51
C LYS A 103 -2.09 23.42 -29.90
N HIS A 104 -2.75 24.10 -28.97
CA HIS A 104 -4.08 24.66 -29.21
C HIS A 104 -4.06 25.77 -30.27
N ALA A 105 -5.14 25.87 -31.03
CA ALA A 105 -5.39 27.04 -31.89
C ALA A 105 -5.53 28.32 -31.02
N GLU A 106 -5.15 29.47 -31.54
CA GLU A 106 -5.16 30.75 -30.81
C GLU A 106 -6.53 31.10 -30.21
N ALA A 107 -7.61 30.82 -30.96
CA ALA A 107 -8.97 31.05 -30.53
C ALA A 107 -9.53 30.02 -29.51
N CYS A 108 -8.72 29.03 -29.09
CA CYS A 108 -9.17 28.00 -28.17
C CYS A 108 -9.25 28.53 -26.73
N SER A 109 -10.45 28.48 -26.15
CA SER A 109 -10.64 28.91 -24.76
C SER A 109 -10.04 27.97 -23.72
N ARG A 110 -9.68 26.73 -24.11
CA ARG A 110 -9.16 25.66 -23.24
C ARG A 110 -10.09 25.29 -22.07
N LYS A 111 -11.40 25.56 -22.22
CA LYS A 111 -12.41 25.29 -21.18
C LYS A 111 -13.05 23.92 -21.31
N LYS A 112 -13.04 23.36 -22.54
CA LYS A 112 -13.61 22.03 -22.77
C LYS A 112 -12.64 20.92 -22.37
N PRO A 113 -13.17 19.76 -21.98
CA PRO A 113 -12.33 18.64 -21.56
C PRO A 113 -11.48 18.10 -22.71
N LEU A 114 -10.42 17.41 -22.35
CA LEU A 114 -9.56 16.67 -23.28
C LEU A 114 -10.06 15.23 -23.44
N LYS A 115 -9.48 14.54 -24.41
CA LYS A 115 -9.54 13.09 -24.52
C LYS A 115 -8.13 12.52 -24.57
N LEU A 116 -7.92 11.36 -23.94
CA LEU A 116 -6.70 10.57 -24.06
C LEU A 116 -7.02 9.33 -24.87
N ILE A 117 -6.65 9.34 -26.14
CA ILE A 117 -7.03 8.33 -27.13
C ILE A 117 -5.85 7.38 -27.32
N GLY A 118 -6.08 6.08 -27.16
CA GLY A 118 -5.08 5.04 -27.43
C GLY A 118 -5.30 4.44 -28.82
N GLU A 119 -4.35 4.66 -29.71
CA GLU A 119 -4.33 4.10 -31.06
C GLU A 119 -3.00 3.39 -31.29
N GLY A 120 -2.97 2.07 -31.14
CA GLY A 120 -1.75 1.28 -31.34
C GLY A 120 -0.89 1.09 -30.06
N ALA A 121 0.35 0.66 -30.25
CA ALA A 121 1.28 0.34 -29.16
C ALA A 121 2.17 1.53 -28.77
N GLY A 122 2.54 1.57 -27.48
CA GLY A 122 3.51 2.52 -26.93
C GLY A 122 2.99 3.95 -26.77
N LEU A 123 3.91 4.88 -26.52
CA LEU A 123 3.60 6.29 -26.24
C LEU A 123 3.16 7.05 -27.50
N LYS A 124 3.67 6.65 -28.67
CA LYS A 124 3.29 7.23 -29.96
C LYS A 124 1.82 6.96 -30.31
N GLY A 125 1.28 5.81 -29.87
CA GLY A 125 -0.12 5.48 -30.03
C GLY A 125 -1.05 6.17 -29.04
N LEU A 126 -0.53 6.93 -28.06
CA LEU A 126 -1.31 7.60 -27.03
C LEU A 126 -1.37 9.11 -27.32
N LYS A 127 -2.55 9.60 -27.73
CA LYS A 127 -2.75 10.99 -28.17
C LYS A 127 -3.63 11.77 -27.19
N VAL A 128 -3.24 13.01 -26.93
CA VAL A 128 -4.07 13.99 -26.21
C VAL A 128 -4.80 14.85 -27.24
N HIS A 129 -6.12 14.79 -27.23
CA HIS A 129 -7.01 15.48 -28.14
C HIS A 129 -7.82 16.56 -27.42
N CYS A 130 -7.83 17.78 -27.95
CA CYS A 130 -8.68 18.85 -27.45
C CYS A 130 -10.07 18.78 -28.09
N THR A 131 -11.12 18.65 -27.29
CA THR A 131 -12.49 18.55 -27.81
C THR A 131 -13.02 19.86 -28.38
N GLU A 132 -12.36 20.99 -28.07
CA GLU A 132 -12.76 22.33 -28.53
C GLU A 132 -12.15 22.67 -29.90
N CYS A 133 -10.84 22.76 -29.99
CA CYS A 133 -10.14 23.14 -31.21
C CYS A 133 -9.64 21.98 -32.08
N LYS A 134 -9.89 20.74 -31.66
CA LYS A 134 -9.51 19.50 -32.35
C LYS A 134 -8.00 19.27 -32.49
N SER A 135 -7.16 20.10 -31.87
CA SER A 135 -5.73 19.88 -31.87
C SER A 135 -5.38 18.57 -31.16
N GLU A 136 -4.38 17.90 -31.67
CA GLU A 136 -3.87 16.64 -31.14
C GLU A 136 -2.35 16.69 -30.99
N ARG A 137 -1.85 15.96 -29.98
CA ARG A 137 -0.45 15.65 -29.83
C ARG A 137 -0.30 14.30 -29.16
N ASP A 138 0.54 13.44 -29.73
CA ASP A 138 0.92 12.18 -29.09
C ASP A 138 1.85 12.41 -27.89
N LEU A 139 2.12 11.34 -27.15
CA LEU A 139 3.03 11.34 -26.01
C LEU A 139 4.43 10.80 -26.40
N ASP A 140 4.72 10.68 -27.69
CA ASP A 140 6.06 10.29 -28.14
C ASP A 140 7.08 11.33 -27.67
N GLY A 141 8.19 10.87 -27.12
CA GLY A 141 9.21 11.72 -26.53
C GLY A 141 8.80 12.50 -25.26
N ALA A 142 7.55 12.35 -24.77
CA ALA A 142 7.08 13.10 -23.60
C ALA A 142 7.91 12.86 -22.31
N LEU A 143 8.56 11.70 -22.22
CA LEU A 143 9.41 11.32 -21.08
C LEU A 143 10.88 11.76 -21.26
N SER A 144 11.25 12.31 -22.42
CA SER A 144 12.61 12.76 -22.65
C SER A 144 12.94 14.03 -21.87
N PRO A 145 14.19 14.21 -21.43
CA PRO A 145 14.63 15.45 -20.83
C PRO A 145 14.31 16.66 -21.74
N GLY A 146 13.78 17.72 -21.17
CA GLY A 146 13.40 18.92 -21.93
C GLY A 146 12.10 18.85 -22.72
N ALA A 147 11.41 17.69 -22.78
CA ALA A 147 10.15 17.52 -23.52
C ALA A 147 9.05 18.50 -23.06
N LEU A 148 9.08 18.92 -21.81
CA LEU A 148 8.12 19.85 -21.21
C LEU A 148 8.42 21.32 -21.58
N GLY A 149 9.55 21.61 -22.23
CA GLY A 149 9.87 22.94 -22.75
C GLY A 149 9.98 23.97 -21.63
N LYS A 150 9.20 25.05 -21.73
CA LYS A 150 9.19 26.17 -20.79
C LYS A 150 8.36 25.92 -19.51
N ILE A 151 7.84 24.73 -19.31
CA ILE A 151 7.09 24.41 -18.11
C ILE A 151 8.06 24.30 -16.95
N SER A 152 7.84 25.10 -15.91
CA SER A 152 8.63 25.09 -14.67
C SER A 152 8.02 24.16 -13.63
N CYS A 153 8.84 23.77 -12.67
CA CYS A 153 8.36 23.07 -11.48
C CYS A 153 7.47 24.00 -10.65
N ASP A 154 6.32 23.50 -10.20
CA ASP A 154 5.39 24.27 -9.37
C ASP A 154 5.74 24.23 -7.87
N GLY A 155 6.85 23.58 -7.49
CA GLY A 155 7.35 23.51 -6.12
C GLY A 155 6.45 22.78 -5.14
N ARG A 156 5.56 21.90 -5.62
CA ARG A 156 4.58 21.21 -4.77
C ARG A 156 5.05 19.84 -4.35
N SER A 157 4.69 19.53 -3.10
CA SER A 157 4.70 18.16 -2.56
C SER A 157 3.25 17.81 -2.21
N PRO A 158 2.51 17.11 -3.09
CA PRO A 158 1.05 16.93 -2.98
C PRO A 158 0.58 16.36 -1.63
N TRP A 159 1.42 15.58 -0.95
CA TRP A 159 1.13 15.00 0.37
C TRP A 159 1.33 15.97 1.55
N LEU A 160 1.97 17.12 1.33
CA LEU A 160 2.17 18.16 2.34
C LEU A 160 1.13 19.27 2.17
N ARG A 161 0.58 19.75 3.27
CA ARG A 161 -0.31 20.93 3.29
C ARG A 161 0.47 22.25 3.30
N LYS A 162 1.70 22.25 2.78
CA LYS A 162 2.53 23.43 2.70
C LYS A 162 2.25 24.23 1.44
N GLN A 163 2.55 25.53 1.49
CA GLN A 163 2.61 26.36 0.30
C GLN A 163 3.69 25.83 -0.64
N PRO A 164 3.51 26.00 -1.96
CA PRO A 164 4.54 25.66 -2.93
C PRO A 164 5.86 26.34 -2.59
N GLU A 165 6.96 25.61 -2.74
CA GLU A 165 8.32 26.14 -2.53
C GLU A 165 8.88 26.66 -3.86
N PRO A 166 9.61 27.77 -3.88
CA PRO A 166 10.29 28.22 -5.10
C PRO A 166 11.21 27.13 -5.63
N CYS A 167 11.09 26.80 -6.91
CA CYS A 167 11.91 25.78 -7.53
C CYS A 167 12.28 26.14 -8.97
N ASN A 168 13.58 26.16 -9.24
CA ASN A 168 14.14 26.50 -10.55
C ASN A 168 14.60 25.27 -11.34
N HIS A 169 14.38 24.06 -10.79
CA HIS A 169 14.77 22.84 -11.48
C HIS A 169 13.87 22.56 -12.68
N GLN A 170 14.49 22.10 -13.76
CA GLN A 170 13.75 21.62 -14.93
C GLN A 170 12.99 20.35 -14.58
N PRO A 171 11.66 20.33 -14.73
CA PRO A 171 10.86 19.16 -14.46
C PRO A 171 10.90 18.16 -15.61
N VAL A 172 10.76 16.88 -15.29
CA VAL A 172 10.71 15.75 -16.24
C VAL A 172 9.45 14.95 -16.05
N ALA A 173 8.82 14.57 -17.14
CA ALA A 173 7.69 13.68 -17.09
C ALA A 173 8.15 12.23 -16.85
N ILE A 174 7.43 11.51 -16.00
CA ILE A 174 7.69 10.12 -15.65
C ILE A 174 6.39 9.33 -15.58
N GLN A 175 6.50 8.01 -15.61
CA GLN A 175 5.37 7.16 -15.26
C GLN A 175 5.20 7.11 -13.75
N ARG A 176 3.97 7.10 -13.26
CA ARG A 176 3.64 7.06 -11.82
C ARG A 176 4.31 5.93 -11.04
N GLY A 177 4.59 4.80 -11.68
CA GLY A 177 5.27 3.66 -11.06
C GLY A 177 6.77 3.57 -11.35
N ALA A 178 7.37 4.62 -11.93
CA ALA A 178 8.78 4.64 -12.23
C ALA A 178 9.64 4.77 -10.96
N SER A 179 10.86 4.24 -11.00
CA SER A 179 11.79 4.21 -9.86
C SER A 179 12.26 5.59 -9.41
N ASN A 180 12.16 6.59 -10.27
CA ASN A 180 12.43 8.00 -9.97
C ASN A 180 11.19 8.76 -9.42
N ALA A 181 10.03 8.11 -9.32
CA ALA A 181 8.95 8.54 -8.45
C ALA A 181 9.18 8.05 -7.01
N TYR A 182 8.43 8.60 -6.05
CA TYR A 182 8.46 8.08 -4.69
C TYR A 182 7.84 6.69 -4.62
N PHE A 183 8.54 5.75 -3.98
CA PHE A 183 8.04 4.42 -3.68
C PHE A 183 8.32 4.05 -2.22
N PRO A 184 7.50 3.19 -1.62
CA PRO A 184 7.64 2.83 -0.23
C PRO A 184 8.83 1.91 -0.02
N VAL A 185 9.58 2.15 1.03
CA VAL A 185 10.51 1.18 1.61
C VAL A 185 9.73 0.41 2.65
N ILE A 186 9.54 -0.87 2.40
CA ILE A 186 8.73 -1.75 3.22
C ILE A 186 9.64 -2.79 3.88
N GLU A 187 9.49 -2.94 5.20
CA GLU A 187 9.99 -4.10 5.92
C GLU A 187 8.81 -5.05 6.14
N SER A 188 9.01 -6.32 5.87
CA SER A 188 7.97 -7.32 6.04
C SER A 188 8.41 -8.47 6.90
N ALA A 189 7.44 -9.11 7.53
CA ALA A 189 7.60 -10.36 8.27
C ALA A 189 6.43 -11.28 7.95
N LEU A 190 6.69 -12.58 7.91
CA LEU A 190 5.63 -13.56 7.85
C LEU A 190 4.99 -13.69 9.23
N ASP A 191 3.67 -13.86 9.23
CA ASP A 191 2.89 -14.16 10.42
C ASP A 191 2.93 -15.68 10.62
N VAL A 192 3.99 -16.14 11.28
CA VAL A 192 4.24 -17.56 11.52
C VAL A 192 4.12 -17.90 12.99
N PRO A 193 3.73 -19.12 13.35
CA PRO A 193 3.73 -19.54 14.76
C PRO A 193 5.10 -19.34 15.41
N PRO A 194 5.14 -19.19 16.72
CA PRO A 194 3.99 -19.06 17.65
C PRO A 194 3.42 -17.65 17.73
N PHE A 195 3.87 -16.70 16.87
CA PHE A 195 3.53 -15.28 16.96
C PHE A 195 2.23 -14.89 16.26
N GLY A 196 1.74 -15.73 15.36
CA GLY A 196 0.49 -15.52 14.63
C GLY A 196 -0.65 -16.40 15.12
N GLY A 197 -1.86 -16.10 14.61
CA GLY A 197 -3.04 -16.92 14.81
C GLY A 197 -3.84 -16.66 16.08
N SER A 198 -4.86 -17.48 16.29
CA SER A 198 -5.86 -17.31 17.36
C SER A 198 -5.27 -17.29 18.76
N PHE A 199 -4.19 -18.02 19.00
CA PHE A 199 -3.52 -18.04 20.29
C PHE A 199 -3.01 -16.65 20.70
N ARG A 200 -2.42 -15.92 19.78
CA ARG A 200 -1.95 -14.56 20.02
C ARG A 200 -3.12 -13.60 20.21
N ASP A 201 -4.16 -13.75 19.39
CA ASP A 201 -5.36 -12.91 19.46
C ASP A 201 -6.08 -13.11 20.79
N MET A 202 -6.13 -14.35 21.30
CA MET A 202 -6.67 -14.65 22.65
C MET A 202 -5.85 -14.04 23.79
N LEU A 203 -4.57 -13.78 23.57
CA LEU A 203 -3.68 -13.16 24.56
C LEU A 203 -3.62 -11.64 24.45
N GLU A 204 -4.26 -11.01 23.45
CA GLU A 204 -4.11 -9.59 23.14
C GLU A 204 -4.39 -8.71 24.36
N ASP A 205 -5.48 -8.97 25.09
CA ASP A 205 -5.89 -8.20 26.26
C ASP A 205 -4.94 -8.37 27.46
N PHE A 206 -4.25 -9.50 27.56
CA PHE A 206 -3.34 -9.83 28.67
C PHE A 206 -1.87 -9.50 28.34
N TRP A 207 -1.57 -9.25 27.08
CA TRP A 207 -0.21 -9.11 26.60
C TRP A 207 0.57 -7.96 27.28
N PRO A 208 -0.01 -6.78 27.51
CA PRO A 208 0.67 -5.71 28.24
C PRO A 208 1.07 -6.13 29.68
N ASP A 209 0.20 -6.85 30.36
CA ASP A 209 0.44 -7.30 31.73
C ASP A 209 1.51 -8.42 31.75
N ILE A 210 1.47 -9.33 30.78
CA ILE A 210 2.48 -10.41 30.64
C ILE A 210 3.87 -9.83 30.42
N ILE A 211 4.00 -8.81 29.56
CA ILE A 211 5.30 -8.17 29.29
C ILE A 211 5.79 -7.38 30.49
N ALA A 212 4.88 -6.83 31.29
CA ALA A 212 5.20 -6.04 32.49
C ALA A 212 5.59 -6.88 33.72
N LEU A 213 5.52 -8.22 33.65
CA LEU A 213 5.97 -9.08 34.74
C LEU A 213 7.49 -8.93 34.94
N ASP A 214 7.90 -8.45 36.08
CA ASP A 214 9.30 -8.28 36.45
C ASP A 214 10.05 -9.61 36.59
N ASP A 215 9.34 -10.67 37.00
CA ASP A 215 9.85 -12.02 37.12
C ASP A 215 8.94 -13.03 36.42
N ARG A 216 9.50 -13.76 35.50
CA ARG A 216 8.79 -14.83 34.78
C ARG A 216 8.32 -15.98 35.65
N ALA A 217 8.92 -16.15 36.84
CA ALA A 217 8.45 -17.13 37.82
C ALA A 217 7.02 -16.81 38.29
N GLN A 218 6.53 -15.59 38.10
CA GLN A 218 5.15 -15.20 38.42
C GLN A 218 4.14 -15.57 37.34
N LEU A 219 4.61 -15.93 36.13
CA LEU A 219 3.74 -16.23 34.99
C LEU A 219 2.77 -17.38 35.26
N PRO A 220 3.15 -18.53 35.88
CA PRO A 220 2.20 -19.62 36.16
C PRO A 220 1.02 -19.16 37.00
N ASP A 221 1.29 -18.34 38.02
CA ASP A 221 0.29 -17.77 38.91
C ASP A 221 -0.61 -16.74 38.19
N PHE A 222 -0.04 -15.92 37.31
CA PHE A 222 -0.76 -14.99 36.49
C PHE A 222 -1.68 -15.72 35.51
N VAL A 223 -1.19 -16.75 34.84
CA VAL A 223 -1.99 -17.60 33.93
C VAL A 223 -3.17 -18.21 34.68
N ARG A 224 -2.94 -18.82 35.83
CA ARG A 224 -3.98 -19.50 36.61
C ARG A 224 -5.05 -18.54 37.12
N LYS A 225 -4.67 -17.33 37.55
CA LYS A 225 -5.58 -16.36 38.16
C LYS A 225 -6.29 -15.43 37.18
N ARG A 226 -5.64 -15.07 36.10
CA ARG A 226 -6.12 -14.01 35.20
C ARG A 226 -6.52 -14.50 33.82
N ILE A 227 -5.78 -15.45 33.24
CA ILE A 227 -6.00 -15.88 31.85
C ILE A 227 -6.93 -17.09 31.81
N LEU A 228 -6.61 -18.13 32.56
CA LEU A 228 -7.34 -19.40 32.53
C LEU A 228 -8.86 -19.29 32.79
N PRO A 229 -9.34 -18.45 33.73
CA PRO A 229 -10.78 -18.32 34.00
C PRO A 229 -11.61 -17.81 32.81
N VAL A 230 -10.99 -17.13 31.87
CA VAL A 230 -11.64 -16.57 30.65
C VAL A 230 -11.12 -17.21 29.37
N TRP A 231 -10.27 -18.25 29.50
CA TRP A 231 -9.71 -18.93 28.35
C TRP A 231 -10.81 -19.73 27.60
N PRO A 232 -10.90 -19.60 26.29
CA PRO A 232 -12.01 -20.19 25.53
C PRO A 232 -11.96 -21.72 25.43
N GLU A 233 -10.80 -22.33 25.70
CA GLU A 233 -10.61 -23.77 25.65
C GLU A 233 -10.66 -24.34 27.08
N PRO A 234 -11.78 -24.94 27.52
CA PRO A 234 -12.01 -25.33 28.93
C PRO A 234 -11.08 -26.42 29.44
N ASP A 235 -10.55 -27.26 28.55
CA ASP A 235 -9.66 -28.36 28.92
C ASP A 235 -8.17 -27.98 28.92
N THR A 236 -7.85 -26.70 28.72
CA THR A 236 -6.46 -26.22 28.71
C THR A 236 -5.83 -26.31 30.11
N LYS A 237 -4.73 -27.03 30.23
CA LYS A 237 -3.99 -27.10 31.48
C LYS A 237 -3.17 -25.82 31.71
N PRO A 238 -3.12 -25.31 32.95
CA PRO A 238 -2.34 -24.12 33.27
C PRO A 238 -0.85 -24.24 32.88
N GLU A 239 -0.30 -25.43 33.02
CA GLU A 239 1.10 -25.74 32.72
C GLU A 239 1.39 -25.61 31.21
N ASP A 240 0.51 -26.15 30.36
CA ASP A 240 0.63 -26.12 28.91
C ASP A 240 0.50 -24.67 28.39
N LEU A 241 -0.48 -23.93 28.90
CA LEU A 241 -0.66 -22.53 28.56
C LEU A 241 0.55 -21.66 28.98
N THR A 242 1.06 -21.91 30.17
CA THR A 242 2.26 -21.24 30.69
C THR A 242 3.47 -21.54 29.81
N ALA A 243 3.69 -22.80 29.45
CA ALA A 243 4.80 -23.21 28.58
C ALA A 243 4.73 -22.53 27.20
N ARG A 244 3.53 -22.47 26.59
CA ARG A 244 3.31 -21.77 25.32
C ARG A 244 3.62 -20.27 25.41
N ILE A 245 3.21 -19.60 26.51
CA ILE A 245 3.51 -18.17 26.73
C ILE A 245 5.01 -17.96 26.99
N LEU A 246 5.66 -18.82 27.76
CA LEU A 246 7.12 -18.77 27.98
C LEU A 246 7.91 -18.95 26.69
N THR A 247 7.47 -19.84 25.80
CA THR A 247 8.05 -20.01 24.48
C THR A 247 7.97 -18.69 23.70
N LEU A 248 6.79 -18.02 23.67
CA LEU A 248 6.65 -16.71 23.06
C LEU A 248 7.61 -15.66 23.63
N LEU A 249 7.70 -15.58 24.96
CA LEU A 249 8.56 -14.61 25.63
C LEU A 249 10.04 -14.90 25.36
N THR A 250 10.47 -16.17 25.36
CA THR A 250 11.84 -16.58 25.04
C THR A 250 12.22 -16.21 23.62
N MET A 251 11.30 -16.39 22.65
CA MET A 251 11.51 -15.98 21.28
C MET A 251 11.62 -14.46 21.11
N LEU A 252 10.88 -13.69 21.93
CA LEU A 252 10.99 -12.23 21.95
C LEU A 252 12.32 -11.75 22.53
N ASP A 253 12.84 -12.45 23.55
CA ASP A 253 14.13 -12.12 24.19
C ASP A 253 15.33 -12.52 23.35
N ASN A 254 15.22 -13.59 22.59
CA ASN A 254 16.22 -13.94 21.60
C ASN A 254 16.25 -12.84 20.55
N LYS A 255 16.96 -11.76 20.93
CA LYS A 255 17.14 -10.55 20.12
C LYS A 255 17.45 -10.95 18.69
N ALA A 256 16.46 -10.76 17.84
CA ALA A 256 16.60 -10.59 16.42
C ALA A 256 17.79 -11.30 15.79
N GLY A 257 17.82 -12.61 15.87
CA GLY A 257 18.40 -13.40 14.81
C GLY A 257 17.77 -12.92 13.51
N ASP A 258 18.45 -13.04 12.42
CA ASP A 258 17.91 -12.60 11.13
C ASP A 258 16.48 -13.17 10.99
N LEU A 259 15.50 -12.29 10.76
CA LEU A 259 14.10 -12.66 10.67
C LEU A 259 13.87 -13.76 9.62
N ARG A 260 14.61 -13.70 8.52
CA ARG A 260 14.46 -14.63 7.40
C ARG A 260 14.88 -16.06 7.70
N PRO A 261 15.99 -16.36 8.39
CA PRO A 261 16.29 -17.72 8.85
C PRO A 261 15.21 -18.31 9.75
N ASN A 262 14.64 -17.53 10.65
CA ASN A 262 13.56 -18.00 11.52
C ASN A 262 12.28 -18.32 10.74
N GLU A 263 11.88 -17.43 9.81
CA GLU A 263 10.78 -17.70 8.88
C GLU A 263 11.04 -18.97 8.06
N HIS A 264 12.24 -19.12 7.53
CA HIS A 264 12.64 -20.31 6.76
C HIS A 264 12.58 -21.59 7.61
N LEU A 265 13.10 -21.54 8.84
CA LEU A 265 13.05 -22.67 9.76
C LEU A 265 11.60 -23.12 10.01
N MET A 266 10.72 -22.15 10.30
CA MET A 266 9.29 -22.42 10.51
C MET A 266 8.63 -23.04 9.28
N LEU A 267 8.93 -22.53 8.09
CA LEU A 267 8.44 -23.06 6.83
C LEU A 267 8.97 -24.47 6.50
N CYS A 268 10.14 -24.82 7.01
CA CYS A 268 10.75 -26.13 6.78
C CYS A 268 10.35 -27.18 7.82
N SER A 269 10.18 -26.78 9.08
CA SER A 269 9.97 -27.72 10.19
C SER A 269 8.53 -27.83 10.68
N GLY A 270 7.65 -26.92 10.27
CA GLY A 270 6.26 -26.87 10.77
C GLY A 270 6.12 -26.19 12.13
N GLY A 271 7.23 -25.81 12.75
CA GLY A 271 7.24 -25.16 14.06
C GLY A 271 8.52 -25.39 14.82
N PRO A 272 8.75 -24.69 15.94
CA PRO A 272 9.81 -25.05 16.88
C PRO A 272 9.53 -26.45 17.39
N ASP A 273 10.54 -27.30 17.38
CA ASP A 273 10.47 -28.68 17.87
C ASP A 273 9.52 -29.62 17.09
N GLY A 274 9.04 -29.24 15.89
CA GLY A 274 8.15 -30.06 15.07
C GLY A 274 6.71 -30.05 15.54
N GLU A 275 6.29 -29.12 16.39
CA GLU A 275 4.90 -28.94 16.80
C GLU A 275 4.02 -28.53 15.63
N GLU A 276 2.88 -29.20 15.47
CA GLU A 276 1.85 -28.81 14.50
C GLU A 276 1.01 -27.66 15.07
N PHE A 277 0.91 -26.59 14.29
CA PHE A 277 0.01 -25.48 14.56
C PHE A 277 -1.22 -25.59 13.68
N PRO A 278 -2.44 -25.71 14.24
CA PRO A 278 -3.66 -25.94 13.45
C PRO A 278 -3.94 -24.87 12.39
N GLU A 279 -3.43 -23.65 12.62
CA GLU A 279 -3.64 -22.49 11.76
C GLU A 279 -2.50 -22.27 10.74
N PHE A 280 -1.43 -23.04 10.84
CA PHE A 280 -0.26 -22.94 9.97
C PHE A 280 0.10 -24.33 9.46
N GLN A 281 -0.57 -24.72 8.39
CA GLN A 281 -0.38 -26.06 7.80
C GLN A 281 0.64 -25.98 6.67
N ILE A 282 1.66 -26.84 6.77
CA ILE A 282 2.71 -26.99 5.78
C ILE A 282 2.55 -28.36 5.14
N SER A 283 2.42 -28.37 3.82
CA SER A 283 2.33 -29.61 3.04
C SER A 283 3.53 -29.72 2.10
N PRO A 284 4.38 -30.76 2.25
CA PRO A 284 5.46 -31.00 1.29
C PRO A 284 4.89 -31.24 -0.11
N GLN A 285 5.54 -30.65 -1.10
CA GLN A 285 5.19 -30.79 -2.50
C GLN A 285 6.29 -31.52 -3.28
N GLY A 286 5.93 -32.14 -4.38
CA GLY A 286 6.89 -32.75 -5.29
C GLY A 286 7.77 -31.69 -5.96
N ILE A 287 9.07 -31.95 -6.04
CA ILE A 287 10.00 -31.07 -6.77
C ILE A 287 9.86 -31.35 -8.27
N PRO A 288 9.58 -30.34 -9.11
CA PRO A 288 9.58 -30.48 -10.56
C PRO A 288 10.88 -31.07 -11.07
N SER A 289 10.82 -31.88 -12.13
CA SER A 289 11.97 -32.62 -12.63
C SER A 289 13.14 -31.75 -13.09
N ASP A 290 12.82 -30.57 -13.62
CA ASP A 290 13.77 -29.56 -14.08
C ASP A 290 14.46 -28.78 -12.93
N LEU A 291 13.92 -28.87 -11.72
CA LEU A 291 14.45 -28.21 -10.53
C LEU A 291 15.08 -29.18 -9.52
N LYS A 292 15.07 -30.50 -9.83
CA LYS A 292 15.78 -31.51 -9.03
C LYS A 292 17.29 -31.24 -9.05
N GLY A 293 17.89 -31.14 -7.85
CA GLY A 293 19.29 -30.79 -7.67
C GLY A 293 19.56 -29.29 -7.51
N VAL A 294 18.56 -28.43 -7.73
CA VAL A 294 18.61 -26.99 -7.43
C VAL A 294 17.82 -26.67 -6.18
N LEU A 295 16.69 -27.35 -6.00
CA LEU A 295 15.83 -27.21 -4.83
C LEU A 295 15.91 -28.49 -3.97
N ASP A 296 16.07 -28.32 -2.68
CA ASP A 296 16.06 -29.42 -1.71
C ASP A 296 14.65 -29.75 -1.25
N ARG A 297 13.75 -28.74 -1.21
CA ARG A 297 12.39 -28.88 -0.74
C ARG A 297 11.46 -27.84 -1.38
N VAL A 298 10.23 -28.24 -1.64
CA VAL A 298 9.10 -27.38 -1.97
C VAL A 298 7.99 -27.61 -0.97
N VAL A 299 7.44 -26.57 -0.38
CA VAL A 299 6.33 -26.65 0.56
C VAL A 299 5.20 -25.72 0.13
N SER A 300 3.96 -26.20 0.32
CA SER A 300 2.77 -25.38 0.24
C SER A 300 2.37 -24.98 1.65
N VAL A 301 2.01 -23.72 1.84
CA VAL A 301 1.58 -23.18 3.14
C VAL A 301 0.18 -22.65 3.00
N GLU A 302 -0.73 -23.13 3.86
CA GLU A 302 -2.08 -22.60 3.92
C GLU A 302 -2.17 -21.43 4.91
N ARG A 303 -2.97 -20.41 4.53
CA ARG A 303 -3.26 -19.23 5.35
C ARG A 303 -2.04 -18.40 5.77
N LEU A 304 -0.99 -18.39 4.94
CA LEU A 304 0.16 -17.54 5.17
C LEU A 304 -0.26 -16.06 5.11
N ARG A 305 0.04 -15.33 6.18
CA ARG A 305 -0.16 -13.88 6.26
C ARG A 305 1.19 -13.19 6.27
N GLU A 306 1.24 -12.00 5.70
CA GLU A 306 2.41 -11.13 5.72
C GLU A 306 2.07 -9.81 6.42
N VAL A 307 2.86 -9.44 7.40
CA VAL A 307 2.81 -8.11 8.03
C VAL A 307 3.81 -7.21 7.32
N ARG A 308 3.35 -6.06 6.85
CA ARG A 308 4.17 -5.06 6.17
C ARG A 308 4.19 -3.77 6.96
N ALA A 309 5.37 -3.29 7.29
CA ALA A 309 5.58 -2.00 7.94
C ALA A 309 6.22 -1.03 6.96
N LEU A 310 5.59 0.12 6.76
CA LEU A 310 6.15 1.23 6.00
C LEU A 310 7.25 1.90 6.82
N LYS A 311 8.48 1.85 6.35
CA LYS A 311 9.66 2.44 7.01
C LYS A 311 9.94 3.84 6.50
N ALA A 312 9.90 4.04 5.19
CA ALA A 312 10.25 5.28 4.54
C ALA A 312 9.68 5.34 3.13
N PHE A 313 9.84 6.48 2.49
CA PHE A 313 9.72 6.63 1.04
C PHE A 313 11.09 6.94 0.45
N THR A 314 11.37 6.39 -0.71
CA THR A 314 12.61 6.63 -1.44
C THR A 314 12.33 6.88 -2.92
N ARG A 315 13.31 7.39 -3.62
CA ARG A 315 13.33 7.55 -5.07
C ARG A 315 14.77 7.52 -5.59
N LEU A 316 14.94 7.13 -6.83
CA LEU A 316 16.20 7.34 -7.55
C LEU A 316 16.22 8.77 -8.08
N SER A 317 17.39 9.43 -8.00
CA SER A 317 17.55 10.76 -8.58
C SER A 317 17.44 10.66 -10.11
N PRO A 318 16.64 11.54 -10.77
CA PRO A 318 16.57 11.55 -12.23
C PRO A 318 17.81 12.14 -12.89
N VAL A 319 18.78 12.66 -12.12
CA VAL A 319 19.94 13.42 -12.64
C VAL A 319 21.08 12.51 -13.10
N GLU A 320 21.07 11.24 -12.72
CA GLU A 320 22.17 10.31 -12.99
C GLU A 320 21.76 9.16 -13.95
N ALA A 321 20.69 9.31 -14.69
CA ALA A 321 20.23 8.33 -15.68
C ALA A 321 20.51 8.80 -17.11
#